data_d2ece2b8e3759672675c983d33a96eb7
#
_entry.id   d2ece2b8e3759672675c983d33a96eb7
#
_cell.length_a   1.000
_cell.length_b   1.000
_cell.length_c   1.000
_cell.angle_alpha   90.00
_cell.angle_beta   90.00
_cell.angle_gamma   90.00
#
_symmetry.space_group_name_H-M   'P 1'
#
loop_
_entity.id
_entity.type
_entity.pdbx_description
1 polymer ?
#
loop_
_entity_poly.entity_id
_entity_poly.type
_entity_poly.pdbx_seq_one_letter_code
_entity_poly.pdbx_strand_id
1 'polypeptide(L)'
;MVKLRKTGETTPPEQEKKRRSYVMTFHKPEDKEIKDYLKLISDEFGINKKVLAEYNYMLKRKEIFFVSGDWTDENLGLFQRIGTKFGTIDKNNRVVLHSHAAQLFEKEITKNIYEIKNLEELKTYITGGLILNDSIEPGQYAVKYEGIIMGTGVVIQGGLKSRFPRSRRTQKIRVKDITI
;
A
#
# COMPACT_ATOMS: atom_id res chain seq x y z
N MET A 1 -0.16 15.96 50.57
CA MET A 1 0.65 14.86 50.01
C MET A 1 0.12 13.56 50.63
N VAL A 2 -0.62 12.75 49.85
CA VAL A 2 -1.23 11.50 50.33
C VAL A 2 -0.22 10.37 50.06
N LYS A 3 0.24 9.73 51.15
CA LYS A 3 1.07 8.51 51.06
C LYS A 3 0.15 7.30 50.98
N LEU A 4 0.10 6.66 49.82
CA LEU A 4 -0.53 5.37 49.64
C LEU A 4 0.39 4.25 50.21
N ARG A 5 -0.07 3.53 51.20
CA ARG A 5 0.61 2.36 51.75
C ARG A 5 -0.03 1.10 51.16
N LYS A 6 0.76 0.28 50.48
CA LYS A 6 0.33 -1.01 49.99
C LYS A 6 0.14 -1.96 51.17
N THR A 7 -1.10 -2.28 51.49
CA THR A 7 -1.45 -3.28 52.50
C THR A 7 -2.08 -4.47 51.81
N GLY A 8 -1.30 -5.53 51.64
CA GLY A 8 -1.78 -6.82 51.12
C GLY A 8 -0.76 -7.47 50.18
N GLU A 9 -0.51 -8.76 50.39
CA GLU A 9 0.18 -9.62 49.45
C GLU A 9 -0.72 -9.82 48.24
N THR A 10 -0.32 -9.25 47.09
CA THR A 10 -0.96 -9.55 45.81
C THR A 10 -0.43 -10.90 45.35
N THR A 11 -1.25 -11.95 45.44
CA THR A 11 -1.00 -13.20 44.75
C THR A 11 -0.81 -12.87 43.26
N PRO A 12 0.28 -13.30 42.61
CA PRO A 12 0.44 -13.09 41.19
C PRO A 12 -0.76 -13.72 40.48
N PRO A 13 -1.35 -13.03 39.48
CA PRO A 13 -2.42 -13.64 38.72
C PRO A 13 -1.89 -14.94 38.11
N GLU A 14 -2.61 -16.03 38.36
CA GLU A 14 -2.36 -17.33 37.78
C GLU A 14 -2.17 -17.16 36.28
N GLN A 15 -0.96 -17.50 35.82
CA GLN A 15 -0.50 -17.64 34.46
C GLN A 15 -1.47 -17.07 33.39
N GLU A 16 -1.29 -15.82 33.05
CA GLU A 16 -1.76 -15.34 31.75
C GLU A 16 -1.33 -16.37 30.70
N LYS A 17 -2.31 -17.09 30.14
CA LYS A 17 -2.11 -17.91 28.97
C LYS A 17 -1.34 -17.03 27.99
N LYS A 18 -0.05 -17.30 27.81
CA LYS A 18 0.81 -16.61 26.83
C LYS A 18 0.01 -16.59 25.53
N ARG A 19 -0.66 -15.48 25.25
CA ARG A 19 -1.09 -15.18 23.89
C ARG A 19 0.20 -15.25 23.10
N ARG A 20 0.38 -16.34 22.37
CA ARG A 20 1.43 -16.43 21.36
C ARG A 20 1.15 -15.29 20.42
N SER A 21 1.76 -14.14 20.70
CA SER A 21 1.87 -13.09 19.70
C SER A 21 2.68 -13.74 18.59
N TYR A 22 2.00 -14.20 17.57
CA TYR A 22 2.64 -14.49 16.30
C TYR A 22 3.19 -13.16 15.81
N VAL A 23 4.39 -12.81 16.27
CA VAL A 23 5.16 -11.72 15.67
C VAL A 23 5.48 -12.22 14.29
N MET A 24 4.65 -11.81 13.33
CA MET A 24 4.89 -12.13 11.95
C MET A 24 6.09 -11.32 11.49
N THR A 25 7.19 -12.03 11.34
CA THR A 25 8.47 -11.50 10.89
C THR A 25 8.47 -11.32 9.38
N PHE A 26 9.29 -10.41 8.91
CA PHE A 26 9.63 -10.33 7.50
C PHE A 26 10.46 -11.54 7.08
N HIS A 27 10.28 -11.97 5.85
CA HIS A 27 11.10 -13.01 5.22
C HIS A 27 11.37 -12.68 3.75
N LYS A 28 12.45 -13.18 3.21
CA LYS A 28 12.74 -13.09 1.78
C LYS A 28 11.82 -14.07 1.05
N PRO A 29 11.10 -13.64 -0.01
CA PRO A 29 10.33 -14.56 -0.86
C PRO A 29 11.28 -15.47 -1.64
N GLU A 30 10.77 -16.58 -2.14
CA GLU A 30 11.49 -17.38 -3.13
C GLU A 30 11.67 -16.58 -4.44
N ASP A 31 12.81 -16.74 -5.10
CA ASP A 31 13.13 -16.02 -6.33
C ASP A 31 12.08 -16.19 -7.43
N LYS A 32 11.49 -17.38 -7.52
CA LYS A 32 10.42 -17.64 -8.47
C LYS A 32 9.16 -16.90 -8.11
N GLU A 33 8.77 -16.95 -6.85
CA GLU A 33 7.56 -16.31 -6.33
C GLU A 33 7.59 -14.79 -6.58
N ILE A 34 8.69 -14.14 -6.21
CA ILE A 34 8.80 -12.69 -6.40
C ILE A 34 8.85 -12.32 -7.88
N LYS A 35 9.55 -13.08 -8.72
CA LYS A 35 9.58 -12.84 -10.17
C LYS A 35 8.21 -12.92 -10.81
N ASP A 36 7.37 -13.86 -10.37
CA ASP A 36 6.00 -14.00 -10.86
C ASP A 36 5.15 -12.78 -10.45
N TYR A 37 5.25 -12.32 -9.21
CA TYR A 37 4.55 -11.11 -8.75
C TYR A 37 4.99 -9.85 -9.49
N LEU A 38 6.31 -9.66 -9.69
CA LEU A 38 6.84 -8.52 -10.42
C LEU A 38 6.45 -8.55 -11.90
N LYS A 39 6.36 -9.74 -12.48
CA LYS A 39 5.86 -9.91 -13.85
C LYS A 39 4.41 -9.43 -13.97
N LEU A 40 3.53 -9.83 -13.04
CA LEU A 40 2.14 -9.37 -13.04
C LEU A 40 2.04 -7.84 -13.00
N ILE A 41 2.82 -7.19 -12.14
CA ILE A 41 2.86 -5.73 -12.04
C ILE A 41 3.45 -5.07 -13.29
N SER A 42 4.54 -5.64 -13.84
CA SER A 42 5.13 -5.17 -15.09
C SER A 42 4.13 -5.24 -16.24
N ASP A 43 3.42 -6.35 -16.37
CA ASP A 43 2.45 -6.56 -17.44
C ASP A 43 1.22 -5.63 -17.28
N GLU A 44 0.74 -5.42 -16.04
CA GLU A 44 -0.42 -4.59 -15.73
C GLU A 44 -0.13 -3.08 -15.85
N PHE A 45 0.98 -2.60 -15.31
CA PHE A 45 1.31 -1.18 -15.28
C PHE A 45 2.36 -0.73 -16.31
N GLY A 46 2.94 -1.66 -17.05
CA GLY A 46 3.98 -1.37 -18.05
C GLY A 46 5.33 -0.97 -17.45
N ILE A 47 5.56 -1.20 -16.15
CA ILE A 47 6.83 -0.89 -15.49
C ILE A 47 7.93 -1.82 -16.00
N ASN A 48 9.07 -1.26 -16.37
CA ASN A 48 10.21 -2.04 -16.86
C ASN A 48 10.70 -3.02 -15.77
N LYS A 49 10.83 -4.30 -16.14
CA LYS A 49 11.33 -5.35 -15.24
C LYS A 49 12.72 -5.07 -14.69
N LYS A 50 13.58 -4.37 -15.45
CA LYS A 50 14.92 -3.99 -15.00
C LYS A 50 14.84 -3.01 -13.84
N VAL A 51 13.93 -2.02 -13.90
CA VAL A 51 13.70 -1.07 -12.80
C VAL A 51 13.18 -1.78 -11.55
N LEU A 52 12.23 -2.70 -11.71
CA LEU A 52 11.74 -3.50 -10.57
C LEU A 52 12.85 -4.37 -9.95
N ALA A 53 13.80 -4.86 -10.75
CA ALA A 53 14.90 -5.70 -10.28
C ALA A 53 15.99 -4.93 -9.49
N GLU A 54 15.95 -3.59 -9.48
CA GLU A 54 16.88 -2.75 -8.70
C GLU A 54 16.59 -2.76 -7.20
N TYR A 55 15.48 -3.39 -6.78
CA TYR A 55 15.03 -3.41 -5.41
C TYR A 55 15.07 -4.80 -4.80
N ASN A 56 15.30 -4.87 -3.50
CA ASN A 56 15.13 -6.08 -2.69
C ASN A 56 13.71 -6.12 -2.14
N TYR A 57 13.06 -7.29 -2.24
CA TYR A 57 11.66 -7.49 -1.83
C TYR A 57 11.58 -8.41 -0.62
N MET A 58 10.63 -8.13 0.26
CA MET A 58 10.35 -8.89 1.46
C MET A 58 8.86 -9.10 1.62
N LEU A 59 8.49 -10.24 2.16
CA LEU A 59 7.13 -10.58 2.48
C LEU A 59 6.88 -10.50 3.99
N LYS A 60 5.73 -9.98 4.35
CA LYS A 60 5.14 -10.08 5.68
C LYS A 60 3.68 -10.44 5.55
N ARG A 61 3.31 -11.69 5.81
CA ARG A 61 1.99 -12.23 5.44
C ARG A 61 1.76 -12.15 3.94
N LYS A 62 0.69 -11.44 3.54
CA LYS A 62 0.33 -11.16 2.15
C LYS A 62 0.76 -9.77 1.68
N GLU A 63 1.65 -9.12 2.41
CA GLU A 63 2.14 -7.79 2.06
C GLU A 63 3.55 -7.88 1.52
N ILE A 64 3.78 -7.25 0.38
CA ILE A 64 5.08 -7.13 -0.26
C ILE A 64 5.64 -5.76 0.11
N PHE A 65 6.87 -5.75 0.59
CA PHE A 65 7.65 -4.55 0.88
C PHE A 65 8.90 -4.54 0.01
N PHE A 66 9.45 -3.36 -0.23
CA PHE A 66 10.69 -3.22 -0.98
C PHE A 66 11.61 -2.16 -0.39
N VAL A 67 12.90 -2.36 -0.59
CA VAL A 67 14.00 -1.48 -0.19
C VAL A 67 14.99 -1.35 -1.34
N SER A 68 15.95 -0.43 -1.21
CA SER A 68 17.09 -0.35 -2.15
C SER A 68 17.76 -1.70 -2.33
N GLY A 69 18.21 -2.00 -3.55
CA GLY A 69 18.98 -3.21 -3.85
C GLY A 69 20.30 -3.31 -3.09
N ASP A 70 20.86 -2.19 -2.65
CA ASP A 70 22.10 -2.13 -1.86
C ASP A 70 21.92 -2.57 -0.40
N TRP A 71 20.66 -2.77 0.04
CA TRP A 71 20.40 -3.16 1.42
C TRP A 71 20.73 -4.66 1.64
N THR A 72 21.62 -4.95 2.60
CA THR A 72 22.23 -6.27 2.81
C THR A 72 21.89 -6.94 4.15
N ASP A 73 21.11 -6.31 5.04
CA ASP A 73 20.80 -6.90 6.34
C ASP A 73 20.00 -8.19 6.20
N GLU A 74 20.47 -9.25 6.83
CA GLU A 74 19.85 -10.59 6.80
C GLU A 74 18.94 -10.86 7.99
N ASN A 75 19.04 -10.07 9.07
CA ASN A 75 18.29 -10.26 10.32
C ASN A 75 16.87 -9.69 10.26
N LEU A 76 16.08 -10.13 9.28
CA LEU A 76 14.73 -9.60 9.02
C LEU A 76 13.79 -9.69 10.23
N GLY A 77 14.03 -10.65 11.13
CA GLY A 77 13.23 -10.86 12.34
C GLY A 77 13.32 -9.73 13.36
N LEU A 78 14.37 -8.90 13.32
CA LEU A 78 14.56 -7.80 14.24
C LEU A 78 13.74 -6.55 13.89
N PHE A 79 13.22 -6.48 12.68
CA PHE A 79 12.55 -5.28 12.19
C PHE A 79 11.04 -5.37 12.35
N GLN A 80 10.46 -4.34 12.94
CA GLN A 80 9.01 -4.14 12.94
C GLN A 80 8.49 -3.57 11.61
N ARG A 81 9.33 -2.77 10.94
CA ARG A 81 9.08 -2.16 9.63
C ARG A 81 10.34 -2.21 8.79
N ILE A 82 10.18 -2.57 7.53
CA ILE A 82 11.25 -2.57 6.54
C ILE A 82 10.71 -1.91 5.27
N GLY A 83 11.43 -0.91 4.79
CA GLY A 83 11.17 -0.27 3.52
C GLY A 83 9.76 0.30 3.33
N THR A 84 9.36 0.34 2.08
CA THR A 84 8.05 0.85 1.63
C THR A 84 7.16 -0.31 1.20
N LYS A 85 5.87 -0.23 1.47
CA LYS A 85 4.91 -1.22 1.00
C LYS A 85 4.76 -1.13 -0.51
N PHE A 86 5.12 -2.23 -1.20
CA PHE A 86 4.97 -2.38 -2.63
C PHE A 86 3.54 -2.72 -3.02
N GLY A 87 2.97 -3.73 -2.36
CA GLY A 87 1.64 -4.20 -2.68
C GLY A 87 1.09 -5.19 -1.66
N THR A 88 -0.05 -5.76 -2.00
CA THR A 88 -0.71 -6.81 -1.21
C THR A 88 -1.15 -7.93 -2.16
N ILE A 89 -0.90 -9.17 -1.78
CA ILE A 89 -1.34 -10.35 -2.50
C ILE A 89 -2.81 -10.60 -2.11
N ASP A 90 -3.70 -10.59 -3.09
CA ASP A 90 -5.12 -10.85 -2.89
C ASP A 90 -5.43 -12.36 -2.79
N LYS A 91 -6.72 -12.68 -2.64
CA LYS A 91 -7.19 -14.08 -2.56
C LYS A 91 -6.99 -14.88 -3.86
N ASN A 92 -6.85 -14.20 -4.98
CA ASN A 92 -6.65 -14.78 -6.31
C ASN A 92 -5.16 -14.80 -6.70
N ASN A 93 -4.27 -14.61 -5.74
CA ASN A 93 -2.82 -14.53 -5.94
C ASN A 93 -2.37 -13.42 -6.90
N ARG A 94 -3.14 -12.33 -6.98
CA ARG A 94 -2.77 -11.12 -7.74
C ARG A 94 -2.14 -10.11 -6.81
N VAL A 95 -1.19 -9.36 -7.34
CA VAL A 95 -0.57 -8.25 -6.59
C VAL A 95 -1.37 -6.99 -6.81
N VAL A 96 -1.85 -6.42 -5.72
CA VAL A 96 -2.50 -5.12 -5.72
C VAL A 96 -1.46 -4.07 -5.33
N LEU A 97 -1.04 -3.26 -6.31
CA LEU A 97 -0.02 -2.22 -6.13
C LEU A 97 -0.47 -1.19 -5.10
N HIS A 98 0.44 -0.84 -4.20
CA HIS A 98 0.16 0.18 -3.17
C HIS A 98 0.36 1.60 -3.72
N SER A 99 -0.43 2.56 -3.24
CA SER A 99 -0.37 3.95 -3.72
C SER A 99 1.02 4.58 -3.61
N HIS A 100 1.79 4.29 -2.55
CA HIS A 100 3.15 4.81 -2.41
C HIS A 100 4.11 4.20 -3.46
N ALA A 101 3.95 2.92 -3.76
CA ALA A 101 4.74 2.29 -4.81
C ALA A 101 4.38 2.88 -6.19
N ALA A 102 3.10 3.09 -6.48
CA ALA A 102 2.69 3.77 -7.72
C ALA A 102 3.28 5.18 -7.84
N GLN A 103 3.32 5.94 -6.75
CA GLN A 103 3.96 7.27 -6.72
C GLN A 103 5.48 7.19 -6.95
N LEU A 104 6.16 6.18 -6.38
CA LEU A 104 7.60 6.02 -6.56
C LEU A 104 7.94 5.66 -8.01
N PHE A 105 7.13 4.79 -8.63
CA PHE A 105 7.31 4.34 -10.01
C PHE A 105 6.55 5.22 -11.03
N GLU A 106 6.20 6.45 -10.67
CA GLU A 106 5.40 7.35 -11.50
C GLU A 106 5.91 7.47 -12.94
N LYS A 107 7.22 7.63 -13.12
CA LYS A 107 7.86 7.80 -14.43
C LYS A 107 7.88 6.50 -15.26
N GLU A 108 7.74 5.37 -14.60
CA GLU A 108 7.84 4.04 -15.19
C GLU A 108 6.47 3.45 -15.56
N ILE A 109 5.39 3.99 -14.97
CA ILE A 109 4.03 3.51 -15.24
C ILE A 109 3.58 4.03 -16.59
N THR A 110 3.33 3.11 -17.53
CA THR A 110 2.94 3.43 -18.91
C THR A 110 1.58 2.86 -19.32
N LYS A 111 0.96 2.00 -18.46
CA LYS A 111 -0.33 1.36 -18.71
C LYS A 111 -1.26 1.54 -17.53
N ASN A 112 -2.55 1.32 -17.76
CA ASN A 112 -3.61 1.38 -16.75
C ASN A 112 -3.52 2.66 -15.92
N ILE A 113 -3.49 3.79 -16.62
CA ILE A 113 -3.52 5.11 -16.03
C ILE A 113 -4.93 5.68 -16.18
N TYR A 114 -5.50 6.10 -15.06
CA TYR A 114 -6.75 6.86 -15.03
C TYR A 114 -6.43 8.33 -14.75
N GLU A 115 -6.66 9.19 -15.72
CA GLU A 115 -6.51 10.64 -15.58
C GLU A 115 -7.78 11.22 -14.98
N ILE A 116 -7.66 11.88 -13.82
CA ILE A 116 -8.75 12.60 -13.17
C ILE A 116 -9.07 13.84 -14.03
N LYS A 117 -10.34 14.01 -14.39
CA LYS A 117 -10.78 15.02 -15.36
C LYS A 117 -11.05 16.40 -14.76
N ASN A 118 -11.43 16.44 -13.48
CA ASN A 118 -11.86 17.67 -12.83
C ASN A 118 -11.74 17.60 -11.30
N LEU A 119 -11.96 18.72 -10.63
CA LEU A 119 -11.89 18.83 -9.17
C LEU A 119 -12.91 17.97 -8.41
N GLU A 120 -14.06 17.70 -9.00
CA GLU A 120 -15.10 16.86 -8.39
C GLU A 120 -14.62 15.39 -8.32
N GLU A 121 -14.05 14.87 -9.41
CA GLU A 121 -13.42 13.55 -9.42
C GLU A 121 -12.24 13.50 -8.44
N LEU A 122 -11.41 14.56 -8.40
CA LEU A 122 -10.29 14.65 -7.45
C LEU A 122 -10.79 14.57 -6.01
N LYS A 123 -11.79 15.37 -5.64
CA LYS A 123 -12.40 15.32 -4.30
C LYS A 123 -12.93 13.93 -3.98
N THR A 124 -13.65 13.31 -4.92
CA THR A 124 -14.14 11.95 -4.80
C THR A 124 -13.01 10.96 -4.56
N TYR A 125 -11.92 11.08 -5.31
CA TYR A 125 -10.77 10.20 -5.17
C TYR A 125 -10.07 10.34 -3.81
N ILE A 126 -9.74 11.55 -3.37
CA ILE A 126 -9.00 11.78 -2.12
C ILE A 126 -9.84 11.53 -0.86
N THR A 127 -11.18 11.58 -0.95
CA THR A 127 -12.08 11.15 0.12
C THR A 127 -12.30 9.64 0.16
N GLY A 128 -11.81 8.91 -0.84
CA GLY A 128 -11.93 7.45 -0.94
C GLY A 128 -13.25 7.01 -1.56
N GLY A 129 -13.87 7.86 -2.37
CA GLY A 129 -15.13 7.62 -3.06
C GLY A 129 -15.02 6.69 -4.27
N LEU A 130 -16.11 6.62 -5.02
CA LEU A 130 -16.24 5.92 -6.30
C LEU A 130 -16.40 6.98 -7.40
N ILE A 131 -15.47 7.02 -8.36
CA ILE A 131 -15.60 7.82 -9.56
C ILE A 131 -16.44 7.02 -10.55
N LEU A 132 -17.61 7.54 -10.89
CA LEU A 132 -18.54 6.86 -11.80
C LEU A 132 -17.98 6.84 -13.22
N ASN A 133 -17.83 5.65 -13.77
CA ASN A 133 -17.37 5.44 -15.15
C ASN A 133 -17.67 4.00 -15.58
N ASP A 134 -18.75 3.81 -16.32
CA ASP A 134 -19.19 2.50 -16.78
C ASP A 134 -18.39 1.96 -17.98
N SER A 135 -17.55 2.81 -18.60
CA SER A 135 -16.76 2.45 -19.78
C SER A 135 -15.33 2.03 -19.44
N ILE A 136 -14.95 2.01 -18.16
CA ILE A 136 -13.61 1.62 -17.75
C ILE A 136 -13.48 0.10 -17.62
N GLU A 137 -12.44 -0.45 -18.23
CA GLU A 137 -12.17 -1.88 -18.17
C GLU A 137 -11.82 -2.36 -16.74
N PRO A 138 -12.23 -3.60 -16.37
CA PRO A 138 -11.88 -4.16 -15.07
C PRO A 138 -10.37 -4.22 -14.86
N GLY A 139 -9.88 -3.80 -13.69
CA GLY A 139 -8.47 -3.82 -13.37
C GLY A 139 -8.09 -2.88 -12.25
N GLN A 140 -6.80 -2.78 -12.00
CA GLN A 140 -6.22 -1.78 -11.14
C GLN A 140 -5.60 -0.66 -11.99
N TYR A 141 -5.74 0.57 -11.53
CA TYR A 141 -5.27 1.76 -12.23
C TYR A 141 -4.38 2.60 -11.34
N ALA A 142 -3.31 3.15 -11.90
CA ALA A 142 -2.62 4.30 -11.35
C ALA A 142 -3.49 5.54 -11.62
N VAL A 143 -3.80 6.29 -10.57
CA VAL A 143 -4.68 7.46 -10.67
C VAL A 143 -3.84 8.71 -10.71
N LYS A 144 -3.98 9.47 -11.80
CA LYS A 144 -3.17 10.63 -12.14
C LYS A 144 -4.02 11.90 -12.15
N TYR A 145 -3.45 13.00 -11.70
CA TYR A 145 -4.05 14.33 -11.77
C TYR A 145 -2.96 15.36 -12.08
N GLU A 146 -3.17 16.19 -13.10
CA GLU A 146 -2.22 17.22 -13.55
C GLU A 146 -0.78 16.69 -13.69
N GLY A 147 -0.64 15.52 -14.31
CA GLY A 147 0.66 14.91 -14.54
C GLY A 147 1.25 14.12 -13.37
N ILE A 148 0.66 14.13 -12.17
CA ILE A 148 1.18 13.51 -10.94
C ILE A 148 0.37 12.29 -10.57
N ILE A 149 1.01 11.17 -10.23
CA ILE A 149 0.32 9.99 -9.71
C ILE A 149 -0.06 10.21 -8.24
N MET A 150 -1.37 10.32 -8.01
CA MET A 150 -1.96 10.49 -6.67
C MET A 150 -2.01 9.18 -5.87
N GLY A 151 -2.02 8.06 -6.56
CA GLY A 151 -2.07 6.72 -5.96
C GLY A 151 -2.70 5.70 -6.89
N THR A 152 -3.50 4.77 -6.35
CA THR A 152 -4.15 3.71 -7.13
C THR A 152 -5.65 3.67 -6.93
N GLY A 153 -6.35 3.07 -7.88
CA GLY A 153 -7.77 2.73 -7.81
C GLY A 153 -8.01 1.32 -8.32
N VAL A 154 -9.18 0.79 -8.10
CA VAL A 154 -9.62 -0.50 -8.64
C VAL A 154 -11.02 -0.35 -9.23
N VAL A 155 -11.23 -0.90 -10.40
CA VAL A 155 -12.55 -0.90 -11.02
C VAL A 155 -13.44 -1.92 -10.31
N ILE A 156 -14.61 -1.44 -9.91
CA ILE A 156 -15.71 -2.23 -9.40
C ILE A 156 -16.96 -1.90 -10.21
N GLN A 157 -18.10 -2.55 -9.93
CA GLN A 157 -19.33 -2.20 -10.57
C GLN A 157 -19.65 -0.71 -10.41
N GLY A 158 -19.86 -0.03 -11.54
CA GLY A 158 -20.21 1.39 -11.61
C GLY A 158 -19.01 2.35 -11.65
N GLY A 159 -17.74 1.89 -11.64
CA GLY A 159 -16.61 2.77 -11.86
C GLY A 159 -15.33 2.48 -11.07
N LEU A 160 -14.49 3.49 -10.92
CA LEU A 160 -13.18 3.41 -10.27
C LEU A 160 -13.28 3.72 -8.77
N LYS A 161 -13.10 2.72 -7.94
CA LYS A 161 -13.02 2.86 -6.48
C LYS A 161 -11.63 3.30 -6.05
N SER A 162 -11.58 4.42 -5.36
CA SER A 162 -10.32 4.97 -4.83
C SER A 162 -9.67 4.06 -3.79
N ARG A 163 -8.35 3.90 -3.91
CA ARG A 163 -7.46 3.31 -2.91
C ARG A 163 -6.55 4.35 -2.24
N PHE A 164 -6.96 5.61 -2.28
CA PHE A 164 -6.23 6.66 -1.57
C PHE A 164 -6.07 6.30 -0.09
N PRO A 165 -4.88 6.47 0.51
CA PRO A 165 -4.59 6.01 1.87
C PRO A 165 -5.57 6.58 2.89
N ARG A 166 -6.21 5.73 3.69
CA ARG A 166 -7.22 6.14 4.69
C ARG A 166 -6.72 7.19 5.66
N SER A 167 -5.46 7.08 6.08
CA SER A 167 -4.82 8.04 6.99
C SER A 167 -4.62 9.44 6.41
N ARG A 168 -4.73 9.58 5.09
CA ARG A 168 -4.58 10.86 4.37
C ARG A 168 -5.90 11.42 3.86
N ARG A 169 -7.01 10.69 4.04
CA ARG A 169 -8.34 11.16 3.62
C ARG A 169 -8.78 12.32 4.50
N THR A 170 -9.30 13.37 3.87
CA THR A 170 -9.91 14.49 4.57
C THR A 170 -11.35 14.64 4.14
N GLN A 171 -12.23 14.91 5.08
CA GLN A 171 -13.65 15.19 4.80
C GLN A 171 -13.91 16.65 4.44
N LYS A 172 -12.97 17.53 4.81
CA LYS A 172 -13.07 18.99 4.57
C LYS A 172 -11.98 19.43 3.61
N ILE A 173 -12.24 19.29 2.32
CA ILE A 173 -11.36 19.84 1.29
C ILE A 173 -11.88 21.21 0.93
N ARG A 174 -11.11 22.24 1.28
CA ARG A 174 -11.30 23.59 0.79
C ARG A 174 -10.35 23.79 -0.40
N VAL A 175 -10.88 23.70 -1.60
CA VAL A 175 -10.17 24.20 -2.77
C VAL A 175 -10.32 25.72 -2.71
N LYS A 176 -9.24 26.45 -2.52
CA LYS A 176 -9.26 27.88 -2.81
C LYS A 176 -9.45 28.00 -4.31
N ASP A 177 -10.51 28.70 -4.71
CA ASP A 177 -10.68 29.09 -6.11
C ASP A 177 -9.43 29.91 -6.49
N ILE A 178 -8.55 29.29 -7.26
CA ILE A 178 -7.47 30.03 -7.90
C ILE A 178 -8.16 30.71 -9.07
N THR A 179 -8.59 31.94 -8.87
CA THR A 179 -8.95 32.86 -9.97
C THR A 179 -7.64 33.14 -10.70
N ILE A 180 -7.52 32.65 -11.95
CA ILE A 180 -6.47 32.97 -12.90
C ILE A 180 -6.81 34.31 -13.54
#